data_47cd74f420528d81d2c80f676411a019
#
_entry.id   47cd74f420528d81d2c80f676411a019
#
_cell.length_a   1.000
_cell.length_b   1.000
_cell.length_c   1.000
_cell.angle_alpha   90.00
_cell.angle_beta   90.00
_cell.angle_gamma   90.00
#
_symmetry.space_group_name_H-M   'P 1'
#
loop_
_entity.id
_entity.type
_entity.pdbx_description
1 polymer ?
#
loop_
_entity_poly.entity_id
_entity_poly.type
_entity_poly.pdbx_seq_one_letter_code
_entity_poly.pdbx_strand_id
1 'polypeptide(L)'
;IEGNCVSISEDGYTYILKKWFDAEECGNNNETQLIMAVKNLAEFHKLTENTTNLNIEENIHPGKNYNKIFRRHTCEILNIKNYIKKRKNKNYFEMYLNKIIEEYYNQAKDALKLLEQSQYNEMYDECQKKKTINHGNYNYHNILLNKNKVIMINIQKLNYSLQIQDLYDFLRKVMEKNSFASMNSLV
;
A
#
# COMPACT_ATOMS: atom_id res chain seq x y z
N ILE A 1 -31.69 12.00 6.85
CA ILE A 1 -30.38 11.32 7.09
C ILE A 1 -30.02 11.67 8.52
N GLU A 2 -30.65 10.99 9.45
CA GLU A 2 -30.53 11.23 10.91
C GLU A 2 -29.21 10.63 11.42
N GLY A 3 -28.11 11.38 11.35
CA GLY A 3 -26.84 11.03 12.01
C GLY A 3 -26.03 9.88 11.39
N ASN A 4 -26.57 9.14 10.42
CA ASN A 4 -25.87 8.04 9.76
C ASN A 4 -25.18 8.52 8.48
N CYS A 5 -23.85 8.35 8.41
CA CYS A 5 -23.07 8.65 7.19
C CYS A 5 -23.27 7.60 6.09
N VAL A 6 -23.97 6.51 6.35
CA VAL A 6 -24.19 5.37 5.44
C VAL A 6 -25.69 5.20 5.22
N SER A 7 -26.09 5.05 3.95
CA SER A 7 -27.46 4.74 3.54
C SER A 7 -27.44 3.55 2.58
N ILE A 8 -28.46 2.69 2.69
CA ILE A 8 -28.64 1.55 1.77
C ILE A 8 -29.87 1.85 0.92
N SER A 9 -29.75 1.77 -0.41
CA SER A 9 -30.88 1.93 -1.33
C SER A 9 -31.79 0.70 -1.29
N GLU A 10 -33.00 0.83 -1.86
CA GLU A 10 -33.93 -0.29 -2.03
C GLU A 10 -33.33 -1.43 -2.87
N ASP A 11 -32.44 -1.13 -3.80
CA ASP A 11 -31.69 -2.10 -4.62
C ASP A 11 -30.47 -2.73 -3.89
N GLY A 12 -30.27 -2.44 -2.60
CA GLY A 12 -29.20 -2.99 -1.78
C GLY A 12 -27.82 -2.32 -1.94
N TYR A 13 -27.72 -1.21 -2.69
CA TYR A 13 -26.46 -0.47 -2.82
C TYR A 13 -26.20 0.39 -1.58
N THR A 14 -24.95 0.41 -1.14
CA THR A 14 -24.51 1.21 -0.01
C THR A 14 -23.97 2.55 -0.51
N TYR A 15 -24.53 3.63 0.00
CA TYR A 15 -24.11 5.01 -0.29
C TYR A 15 -23.49 5.64 0.95
N ILE A 16 -22.43 6.42 0.76
CA ILE A 16 -21.75 7.18 1.80
C ILE A 16 -21.77 8.66 1.41
N LEU A 17 -22.27 9.51 2.30
CA LEU A 17 -22.18 10.94 2.16
C LEU A 17 -20.83 11.43 2.68
N LYS A 18 -20.04 12.10 1.83
CA LYS A 18 -18.74 12.67 2.19
C LYS A 18 -18.73 14.17 1.95
N LYS A 19 -17.93 14.87 2.75
CA LYS A 19 -17.67 16.30 2.49
C LYS A 19 -16.98 16.45 1.14
N TRP A 20 -17.51 17.33 0.31
CA TRP A 20 -16.84 17.76 -0.91
C TRP A 20 -15.75 18.78 -0.59
N PHE A 21 -14.61 18.66 -1.27
CA PHE A 21 -13.51 19.63 -1.19
C PHE A 21 -13.31 20.23 -2.56
N ASP A 22 -13.38 21.56 -2.64
CA ASP A 22 -13.01 22.32 -3.84
C ASP A 22 -11.48 22.45 -3.86
N ALA A 23 -10.82 21.43 -4.44
CA ALA A 23 -9.39 21.28 -4.42
C ALA A 23 -8.94 20.44 -5.62
N GLU A 24 -7.71 20.62 -6.07
CA GLU A 24 -7.11 19.92 -7.20
C GLU A 24 -6.37 18.65 -6.73
N GLU A 25 -6.36 17.63 -7.58
CA GLU A 25 -5.57 16.41 -7.34
C GLU A 25 -4.06 16.72 -7.39
N CYS A 26 -3.28 16.09 -6.55
CA CYS A 26 -1.82 16.22 -6.52
C CYS A 26 -1.21 15.79 -7.85
N GLY A 27 -0.45 16.67 -8.50
CA GLY A 27 0.24 16.33 -9.75
C GLY A 27 1.38 15.34 -9.53
N ASN A 28 1.42 14.30 -10.33
CA ASN A 28 2.45 13.24 -10.24
C ASN A 28 3.83 13.64 -10.76
N ASN A 29 3.95 14.79 -11.43
CA ASN A 29 5.18 15.36 -11.99
C ASN A 29 5.52 16.74 -11.43
N ASN A 30 4.78 17.22 -10.43
CA ASN A 30 5.01 18.51 -9.78
C ASN A 30 5.76 18.30 -8.47
N GLU A 31 7.07 18.53 -8.49
CA GLU A 31 7.98 18.30 -7.36
C GLU A 31 7.51 19.01 -6.08
N THR A 32 7.10 20.28 -6.17
CA THR A 32 6.61 21.04 -5.02
C THR A 32 5.40 20.37 -4.37
N GLN A 33 4.45 19.91 -5.19
CA GLN A 33 3.24 19.24 -4.72
C GLN A 33 3.56 17.87 -4.11
N LEU A 34 4.50 17.13 -4.71
CA LEU A 34 4.95 15.84 -4.18
C LEU A 34 5.64 16.00 -2.82
N ILE A 35 6.49 17.03 -2.66
CA ILE A 35 7.10 17.37 -1.37
C ILE A 35 6.04 17.74 -0.33
N MET A 36 5.03 18.52 -0.69
CA MET A 36 3.91 18.84 0.21
C MET A 36 3.17 17.56 0.64
N ALA A 37 2.93 16.63 -0.28
CA ALA A 37 2.30 15.36 0.00
C ALA A 37 3.13 14.51 0.98
N VAL A 38 4.45 14.39 0.77
CA VAL A 38 5.34 13.64 1.68
C VAL A 38 5.40 14.27 3.07
N LYS A 39 5.46 15.60 3.18
CA LYS A 39 5.40 16.30 4.47
C LYS A 39 4.08 16.04 5.20
N ASN A 40 2.96 16.10 4.49
CA ASN A 40 1.65 15.79 5.06
C ASN A 40 1.57 14.33 5.53
N LEU A 41 2.15 13.38 4.79
CA LEU A 41 2.25 11.99 5.21
C LEU A 41 3.04 11.85 6.51
N ALA A 42 4.19 12.52 6.62
CA ALA A 42 5.01 12.50 7.81
C ALA A 42 4.28 13.06 9.04
N GLU A 43 3.53 14.16 8.87
CA GLU A 43 2.68 14.73 9.93
C GLU A 43 1.57 13.75 10.34
N PHE A 44 0.89 13.13 9.38
CA PHE A 44 -0.12 12.11 9.65
C PHE A 44 0.47 10.93 10.43
N HIS A 45 1.61 10.40 10.00
CA HIS A 45 2.30 9.31 10.67
C HIS A 45 2.70 9.66 12.11
N LYS A 46 3.24 10.87 12.34
CA LYS A 46 3.57 11.35 13.68
C LYS A 46 2.35 11.41 14.60
N LEU A 47 1.21 11.85 14.08
CA LEU A 47 -0.05 11.93 14.84
C LEU A 47 -0.65 10.55 15.14
N THR A 48 -0.34 9.54 14.32
CA THR A 48 -0.94 8.20 14.37
C THR A 48 0.04 7.09 14.75
N GLU A 49 1.21 7.44 15.27
CA GLU A 49 2.24 6.46 15.69
C GLU A 49 1.77 5.57 16.86
N ASN A 50 1.00 6.14 17.78
CA ASN A 50 0.47 5.41 18.92
C ASN A 50 -0.95 5.88 19.23
N THR A 51 -1.91 5.04 18.85
CA THR A 51 -3.34 5.34 19.01
C THR A 51 -4.04 4.49 20.08
N THR A 52 -3.28 3.78 20.93
CA THR A 52 -3.85 2.91 21.98
C THR A 52 -4.79 3.63 22.93
N ASN A 53 -4.58 4.92 23.15
CA ASN A 53 -5.40 5.74 24.04
C ASN A 53 -6.57 6.45 23.33
N LEU A 54 -6.68 6.30 22.02
CA LEU A 54 -7.79 6.87 21.25
C LEU A 54 -8.91 5.84 21.16
N ASN A 55 -10.13 6.24 21.48
CA ASN A 55 -11.34 5.46 21.19
C ASN A 55 -11.59 5.46 19.69
N ILE A 56 -10.66 4.88 18.92
CA ILE A 56 -10.83 4.67 17.49
C ILE A 56 -11.68 3.42 17.35
N GLU A 57 -12.82 3.57 16.68
CA GLU A 57 -13.80 2.52 16.49
C GLU A 57 -13.17 1.21 15.95
N GLU A 58 -13.81 0.09 16.28
CA GLU A 58 -13.39 -1.30 16.03
C GLU A 58 -13.15 -1.68 14.55
N ASN A 59 -13.25 -0.72 13.63
CA ASN A 59 -13.25 -0.96 12.18
C ASN A 59 -11.87 -0.85 11.50
N ILE A 60 -10.79 -0.56 12.26
CA ILE A 60 -9.44 -0.55 11.69
C ILE A 60 -8.83 -1.94 11.87
N HIS A 61 -8.56 -2.60 10.74
CA HIS A 61 -8.02 -3.96 10.72
C HIS A 61 -6.50 -3.99 10.65
N PRO A 62 -5.86 -5.11 11.03
CA PRO A 62 -4.44 -5.32 10.78
C PRO A 62 -4.11 -5.16 9.30
N GLY A 63 -3.02 -4.47 9.01
CA GLY A 63 -2.51 -4.32 7.65
C GLY A 63 -1.86 -5.60 7.12
N LYS A 64 -1.36 -5.54 5.91
CA LYS A 64 -0.74 -6.68 5.23
C LYS A 64 0.51 -7.16 5.97
N ASN A 65 0.57 -8.44 6.29
CA ASN A 65 1.79 -9.07 6.75
C ASN A 65 2.62 -9.57 5.55
N TYR A 66 3.70 -8.86 5.22
CA TYR A 66 4.51 -9.17 4.04
C TYR A 66 5.27 -10.49 4.15
N ASN A 67 5.61 -10.97 5.35
CA ASN A 67 6.21 -12.29 5.52
C ASN A 67 5.26 -13.38 5.03
N LYS A 68 3.99 -13.33 5.45
CA LYS A 68 2.95 -14.26 4.98
C LYS A 68 2.72 -14.16 3.47
N ILE A 69 2.71 -12.93 2.93
CA ILE A 69 2.48 -12.67 1.50
C ILE A 69 3.65 -13.22 0.67
N PHE A 70 4.89 -12.92 1.03
CA PHE A 70 6.08 -13.36 0.29
C PHE A 70 6.21 -14.88 0.34
N ARG A 71 5.97 -15.53 1.50
CA ARG A 71 5.93 -16.99 1.59
C ARG A 71 4.90 -17.59 0.64
N ARG A 72 3.69 -17.06 0.64
CA ARG A 72 2.63 -17.52 -0.26
C ARG A 72 3.02 -17.38 -1.72
N HIS A 73 3.48 -16.21 -2.15
CA HIS A 73 3.86 -15.98 -3.55
C HIS A 73 5.08 -16.80 -3.97
N THR A 74 6.06 -17.02 -3.08
CA THR A 74 7.19 -17.91 -3.35
C THR A 74 6.71 -19.34 -3.58
N CYS A 75 5.76 -19.83 -2.79
CA CYS A 75 5.14 -21.13 -3.00
C CYS A 75 4.34 -21.20 -4.30
N GLU A 76 3.59 -20.16 -4.65
CA GLU A 76 2.84 -20.06 -5.90
C GLU A 76 3.79 -20.15 -7.12
N ILE A 77 4.89 -19.40 -7.11
CA ILE A 77 5.92 -19.45 -8.18
C ILE A 77 6.52 -20.87 -8.28
N LEU A 78 6.83 -21.51 -7.15
CA LEU A 78 7.33 -22.88 -7.13
C LEU A 78 6.32 -23.86 -7.72
N ASN A 79 5.05 -23.73 -7.40
CA ASN A 79 3.98 -24.59 -7.93
C ASN A 79 3.84 -24.42 -9.44
N ILE A 80 3.86 -23.18 -9.93
CA ILE A 80 3.82 -22.87 -11.37
C ILE A 80 5.05 -23.47 -12.07
N LYS A 81 6.25 -23.30 -11.51
CA LYS A 81 7.50 -23.88 -12.02
C LYS A 81 7.38 -25.41 -12.15
N ASN A 82 6.92 -26.09 -11.09
CA ASN A 82 6.78 -27.55 -11.09
C ASN A 82 5.71 -28.02 -12.06
N TYR A 83 4.59 -27.29 -12.20
CA TYR A 83 3.53 -27.57 -13.14
C TYR A 83 4.04 -27.50 -14.58
N ILE A 84 4.69 -26.37 -14.95
CA ILE A 84 5.22 -26.16 -16.30
C ILE A 84 6.29 -27.22 -16.63
N LYS A 85 7.19 -27.54 -15.70
CA LYS A 85 8.23 -28.54 -15.90
C LYS A 85 7.67 -29.91 -16.27
N LYS A 86 6.57 -30.33 -15.62
CA LYS A 86 5.91 -31.64 -15.83
C LYS A 86 5.11 -31.72 -17.13
N ARG A 87 4.71 -30.58 -17.70
CA ARG A 87 3.84 -30.53 -18.87
C ARG A 87 4.61 -30.96 -20.14
N LYS A 88 4.09 -32.00 -20.84
CA LYS A 88 4.73 -32.51 -22.08
C LYS A 88 4.57 -31.54 -23.25
N ASN A 89 3.33 -31.09 -23.49
CA ASN A 89 3.02 -30.14 -24.59
C ASN A 89 2.87 -28.73 -24.00
N LYS A 90 3.86 -27.89 -24.24
CA LYS A 90 3.88 -26.49 -23.79
C LYS A 90 3.49 -25.55 -24.93
N ASN A 91 2.63 -24.60 -24.66
CA ASN A 91 2.40 -23.50 -25.60
C ASN A 91 3.57 -22.50 -25.57
N TYR A 92 3.52 -21.49 -26.46
CA TYR A 92 4.61 -20.50 -26.59
C TYR A 92 4.89 -19.75 -25.27
N PHE A 93 3.83 -19.33 -24.57
CA PHE A 93 3.96 -18.66 -23.27
C PHE A 93 4.62 -19.55 -22.21
N GLU A 94 4.19 -20.79 -22.11
CA GLU A 94 4.75 -21.77 -21.17
C GLU A 94 6.22 -22.10 -21.47
N MET A 95 6.60 -22.17 -22.78
CA MET A 95 7.99 -22.36 -23.17
C MET A 95 8.87 -21.17 -22.74
N TYR A 96 8.37 -19.95 -22.95
CA TYR A 96 9.07 -18.74 -22.51
C TYR A 96 9.17 -18.66 -20.98
N LEU A 97 8.07 -18.88 -20.28
CA LEU A 97 8.03 -18.86 -18.81
C LEU A 97 8.95 -19.91 -18.21
N ASN A 98 9.04 -21.13 -18.82
CA ASN A 98 9.95 -22.17 -18.35
C ASN A 98 11.44 -21.78 -18.41
N LYS A 99 11.80 -20.83 -19.29
CA LYS A 99 13.19 -20.32 -19.38
C LYS A 99 13.54 -19.35 -18.26
N ILE A 100 12.57 -18.55 -17.82
CA ILE A 100 12.81 -17.43 -16.89
C ILE A 100 12.35 -17.70 -15.46
N ILE A 101 11.45 -18.67 -15.23
CA ILE A 101 10.79 -18.88 -13.93
C ILE A 101 11.77 -19.25 -12.81
N GLU A 102 12.89 -19.89 -13.15
CA GLU A 102 13.93 -20.24 -12.16
C GLU A 102 14.55 -18.97 -11.55
N GLU A 103 14.84 -17.97 -12.38
CA GLU A 103 15.39 -16.71 -11.93
C GLU A 103 14.41 -16.00 -10.99
N TYR A 104 13.14 -15.85 -11.39
CA TYR A 104 12.11 -15.24 -10.53
C TYR A 104 11.88 -16.00 -9.24
N TYR A 105 11.94 -17.33 -9.27
CA TYR A 105 11.85 -18.13 -8.05
C TYR A 105 13.02 -17.88 -7.10
N ASN A 106 14.24 -17.75 -7.62
CA ASN A 106 15.41 -17.44 -6.81
C ASN A 106 15.32 -16.01 -6.23
N GLN A 107 14.93 -15.02 -7.03
CA GLN A 107 14.69 -13.66 -6.54
C GLN A 107 13.62 -13.63 -5.43
N ALA A 108 12.53 -14.39 -5.58
CA ALA A 108 11.48 -14.48 -4.56
C ALA A 108 12.01 -15.11 -3.25
N LYS A 109 12.85 -16.16 -3.34
CA LYS A 109 13.51 -16.75 -2.16
C LYS A 109 14.46 -15.78 -1.48
N ASP A 110 15.25 -15.06 -2.25
CA ASP A 110 16.21 -14.10 -1.70
C ASP A 110 15.47 -12.93 -1.01
N ALA A 111 14.40 -12.42 -1.62
CA ALA A 111 13.55 -11.41 -1.00
C ALA A 111 12.91 -11.92 0.31
N LEU A 112 12.40 -13.15 0.33
CA LEU A 112 11.86 -13.76 1.54
C LEU A 112 12.93 -13.92 2.61
N LYS A 113 14.12 -14.40 2.25
CA LYS A 113 15.25 -14.55 3.18
C LYS A 113 15.68 -13.21 3.78
N LEU A 114 15.78 -12.15 2.98
CA LEU A 114 16.08 -10.80 3.47
C LEU A 114 15.03 -10.33 4.48
N LEU A 115 13.75 -10.56 4.19
CA LEU A 115 12.67 -10.18 5.10
C LEU A 115 12.72 -10.98 6.41
N GLU A 116 13.00 -12.28 6.35
CA GLU A 116 13.12 -13.15 7.53
C GLU A 116 14.36 -12.85 8.40
N GLN A 117 15.42 -12.35 7.78
CA GLN A 117 16.64 -11.93 8.48
C GLN A 117 16.54 -10.50 9.05
N SER A 118 15.52 -9.74 8.62
CA SER A 118 15.24 -8.42 9.16
C SER A 118 14.40 -8.51 10.44
N GLN A 119 14.28 -7.40 11.15
CA GLN A 119 13.40 -7.29 12.32
C GLN A 119 11.93 -7.00 11.92
N TYR A 120 11.54 -7.38 10.70
CA TYR A 120 10.21 -7.05 10.18
C TYR A 120 9.07 -7.60 11.05
N ASN A 121 9.16 -8.84 11.51
CA ASN A 121 8.09 -9.46 12.29
C ASN A 121 7.91 -8.75 13.64
N GLU A 122 9.01 -8.44 14.33
CA GLU A 122 9.01 -7.70 15.58
C GLU A 122 8.41 -6.31 15.41
N MET A 123 8.84 -5.59 14.35
CA MET A 123 8.31 -4.27 14.02
C MET A 123 6.81 -4.33 13.66
N TYR A 124 6.40 -5.32 12.89
CA TYR A 124 4.99 -5.51 12.54
C TYR A 124 4.13 -5.76 13.79
N ASP A 125 4.56 -6.68 14.67
CA ASP A 125 3.85 -7.00 15.90
C ASP A 125 3.79 -5.80 16.86
N GLU A 126 4.86 -5.00 16.92
CA GLU A 126 4.89 -3.75 17.68
C GLU A 126 3.88 -2.75 17.16
N CYS A 127 3.81 -2.55 15.84
CA CYS A 127 2.80 -1.69 15.21
C CYS A 127 1.37 -2.14 15.52
N GLN A 128 1.11 -3.46 15.53
CA GLN A 128 -0.21 -3.98 15.92
C GLN A 128 -0.52 -3.66 17.39
N LYS A 129 0.43 -3.83 18.30
CA LYS A 129 0.26 -3.54 19.74
C LYS A 129 0.05 -2.05 19.99
N LYS A 130 0.81 -1.18 19.33
CA LYS A 130 0.69 0.29 19.45
C LYS A 130 -0.50 0.85 18.68
N LYS A 131 -1.16 0.03 17.87
CA LYS A 131 -2.21 0.47 16.93
C LYS A 131 -1.73 1.62 16.03
N THR A 132 -0.52 1.47 15.46
CA THR A 132 0.08 2.43 14.55
C THR A 132 -0.70 2.43 13.23
N ILE A 133 -1.27 3.58 12.87
CA ILE A 133 -2.19 3.68 11.72
C ILE A 133 -1.44 4.09 10.45
N ASN A 134 -1.74 3.37 9.37
CA ASN A 134 -1.42 3.71 8.00
C ASN A 134 -2.66 4.21 7.27
N HIS A 135 -2.47 5.05 6.26
CA HIS A 135 -3.53 5.41 5.31
C HIS A 135 -3.96 4.19 4.46
N GLY A 136 -3.02 3.30 4.13
CA GLY A 136 -3.25 2.05 3.41
C GLY A 136 -3.57 2.20 1.92
N ASN A 137 -3.61 3.44 1.40
CA ASN A 137 -3.78 3.76 -0.01
C ASN A 137 -3.26 5.18 -0.33
N TYR A 138 -2.13 5.57 0.29
CA TYR A 138 -1.54 6.89 0.08
C TYR A 138 -0.92 6.96 -1.31
N ASN A 139 -1.50 7.75 -2.18
CA ASN A 139 -1.02 8.00 -3.53
C ASN A 139 -1.56 9.36 -4.01
N TYR A 140 -0.99 9.92 -5.09
CA TYR A 140 -1.30 11.27 -5.54
C TYR A 140 -2.78 11.48 -5.93
N HIS A 141 -3.53 10.44 -6.32
CA HIS A 141 -4.98 10.52 -6.57
C HIS A 141 -5.81 10.68 -5.29
N ASN A 142 -5.26 10.32 -4.14
CA ASN A 142 -5.93 10.42 -2.84
C ASN A 142 -5.45 11.63 -2.03
N ILE A 143 -4.78 12.57 -2.70
CA ILE A 143 -4.25 13.80 -2.11
C ILE A 143 -4.78 14.96 -2.91
N LEU A 144 -5.51 15.84 -2.23
CA LEU A 144 -6.03 17.06 -2.83
C LEU A 144 -5.29 18.27 -2.27
N LEU A 145 -5.06 19.25 -3.13
CA LEU A 145 -4.35 20.46 -2.80
C LEU A 145 -5.31 21.67 -2.97
N ASN A 146 -5.41 22.47 -1.94
CA ASN A 146 -6.10 23.76 -2.00
C ASN A 146 -5.15 24.83 -1.43
N LYS A 147 -4.55 25.63 -2.31
CA LYS A 147 -3.50 26.60 -1.97
C LYS A 147 -2.37 25.90 -1.19
N ASN A 148 -2.24 26.19 0.11
CA ASN A 148 -1.20 25.62 0.98
C ASN A 148 -1.73 24.47 1.87
N LYS A 149 -2.94 23.97 1.63
CA LYS A 149 -3.54 22.88 2.41
C LYS A 149 -3.47 21.59 1.63
N VAL A 150 -3.04 20.52 2.28
CA VAL A 150 -3.07 19.16 1.77
C VAL A 150 -4.21 18.42 2.46
N ILE A 151 -5.05 17.76 1.68
CA ILE A 151 -6.22 17.04 2.16
C ILE A 151 -6.07 15.58 1.72
N MET A 152 -6.06 14.67 2.66
CA MET A 152 -6.12 13.23 2.39
C MET A 152 -7.58 12.79 2.27
N ILE A 153 -7.87 11.99 1.25
CA ILE A 153 -9.19 11.42 1.00
C ILE A 153 -9.12 9.89 0.91
N ASN A 154 -10.28 9.24 0.88
CA ASN A 154 -10.38 7.78 0.75
C ASN A 154 -9.72 6.99 1.90
N ILE A 155 -10.01 7.41 3.12
CA ILE A 155 -9.48 6.84 4.38
C ILE A 155 -10.07 5.45 4.74
N GLN A 156 -10.91 4.86 3.90
CA GLN A 156 -11.55 3.56 4.18
C GLN A 156 -10.57 2.38 4.24
N LYS A 157 -9.31 2.60 3.84
CA LYS A 157 -8.25 1.59 3.86
C LYS A 157 -7.28 1.76 5.03
N LEU A 158 -7.61 2.63 5.98
CA LEU A 158 -6.85 2.72 7.23
C LEU A 158 -6.62 1.33 7.82
N ASN A 159 -5.40 1.06 8.23
CA ASN A 159 -5.03 -0.21 8.83
C ASN A 159 -3.88 -0.03 9.82
N TYR A 160 -3.69 -1.03 10.70
CA TYR A 160 -2.55 -1.06 11.61
C TYR A 160 -1.37 -1.74 10.93
N SER A 161 -0.31 -0.99 10.61
CA SER A 161 0.87 -1.53 9.93
C SER A 161 2.08 -0.60 10.09
N LEU A 162 3.20 -1.00 9.47
CA LEU A 162 4.42 -0.19 9.35
C LEU A 162 4.15 1.03 8.45
N GLN A 163 4.29 2.22 9.00
CA GLN A 163 4.00 3.48 8.31
C GLN A 163 4.85 3.72 7.06
N ILE A 164 6.05 3.13 7.02
CA ILE A 164 6.92 3.18 5.83
C ILE A 164 6.25 2.62 4.57
N GLN A 165 5.23 1.78 4.72
CA GLN A 165 4.49 1.22 3.59
C GLN A 165 3.74 2.28 2.78
N ASP A 166 3.12 3.26 3.44
CA ASP A 166 2.44 4.35 2.74
C ASP A 166 3.42 5.17 1.89
N LEU A 167 4.62 5.45 2.43
CA LEU A 167 5.67 6.15 1.68
C LEU A 167 6.14 5.32 0.48
N TYR A 168 6.37 4.01 0.68
CA TYR A 168 6.74 3.11 -0.40
C TYR A 168 5.69 3.10 -1.52
N ASP A 169 4.40 2.93 -1.16
CA ASP A 169 3.31 2.89 -2.13
C ASP A 169 3.16 4.22 -2.89
N PHE A 170 3.36 5.35 -2.19
CA PHE A 170 3.36 6.68 -2.81
C PHE A 170 4.51 6.83 -3.81
N LEU A 171 5.74 6.58 -3.39
CA LEU A 171 6.93 6.70 -4.23
C LEU A 171 6.85 5.76 -5.44
N ARG A 172 6.47 4.50 -5.24
CA ARG A 172 6.30 3.53 -6.33
C ARG A 172 5.30 4.03 -7.38
N LYS A 173 4.16 4.59 -6.96
CA LYS A 173 3.15 5.15 -7.86
C LYS A 173 3.67 6.35 -8.66
N VAL A 174 4.45 7.22 -8.03
CA VAL A 174 5.07 8.37 -8.71
C VAL A 174 6.13 7.86 -9.70
N MET A 175 6.96 6.89 -9.31
CA MET A 175 8.01 6.30 -10.15
C MET A 175 7.45 5.56 -11.38
N GLU A 176 6.30 4.93 -11.28
CA GLU A 176 5.63 4.28 -12.43
C GLU A 176 5.32 5.27 -13.58
N LYS A 177 5.22 6.56 -13.27
CA LYS A 177 4.86 7.62 -14.22
C LYS A 177 6.02 8.53 -14.62
N ASN A 178 7.10 8.54 -13.83
CA ASN A 178 8.23 9.46 -14.01
C ASN A 178 9.55 8.71 -14.09
N SER A 179 10.56 9.33 -14.71
CA SER A 179 11.91 8.75 -14.71
C SER A 179 12.57 8.88 -13.34
N PHE A 180 13.43 7.95 -12.96
CA PHE A 180 14.17 7.91 -11.69
C PHE A 180 14.93 9.21 -11.37
N ALA A 181 15.39 9.94 -12.39
CA ALA A 181 16.19 11.16 -12.22
C ALA A 181 15.45 12.30 -11.52
N SER A 182 14.11 12.32 -11.58
CA SER A 182 13.29 13.38 -10.97
C SER A 182 12.92 13.13 -9.51
N MET A 183 13.37 12.02 -8.91
CA MET A 183 12.90 11.55 -7.60
C MET A 183 13.89 11.76 -6.45
N ASN A 184 15.14 12.15 -6.74
CA ASN A 184 16.20 12.27 -5.71
C ASN A 184 15.90 13.35 -4.64
N SER A 185 14.96 14.25 -4.91
CA SER A 185 14.51 15.30 -3.98
C SER A 185 13.40 14.86 -3.02
N LEU A 186 12.83 13.66 -3.21
CA LEU A 186 11.70 13.15 -2.41
C LEU A 186 12.15 12.15 -1.32
N VAL A 187 13.40 11.74 -1.33
CA VAL A 187 14.02 10.85 -0.37
C VAL A 187 15.02 11.64 0.46
#